data_8ba11ada3d20344ee6bd62f5fc9a029f
#
_entry.id   8ba11ada3d20344ee6bd62f5fc9a029f
#
_cell.length_a   1.000
_cell.length_b   1.000
_cell.length_c   1.000
_cell.angle_alpha   90.00
_cell.angle_beta   90.00
_cell.angle_gamma   90.00
#
_symmetry.space_group_name_H-M   'P 1'
#
loop_
_entity.id
_entity.type
_entity.pdbx_description
1 polymer ?
#
loop_
_entity_poly.entity_id
_entity_poly.type
_entity_poly.pdbx_seq_one_letter_code
_entity_poly.pdbx_strand_id
1 'polypeptide(L)'
;MYKRQEYIGAKANLIAHQNGYSRTVLNEDNEETIKLADLVRGKLVTFSLKHPVQTGAYLNDDGMLCYTEKGRTTEIVHKDDIRIPGIHNVANYLTAIAAVWGEVSIQSIVQVAKNFGGVEHRIEFVREIDGVKWYNDSIATSPTRVIAGLNSFNQKLIVIAGGYDKKIPFEPLAEPVNKNVKILILLGATADKIEKAVTESPLYPESGLKIVRVKTLEEAVLTAQKMAEKGDVVTLSPACASFDLYPNFEARGRHFKRLVNEL
;
A
#
# COMPACT_ATOMS: atom_id res chain seq x y z
N MET A 1 -19.49 -13.25 8.43
CA MET A 1 -20.41 -12.93 7.33
C MET A 1 -21.21 -11.65 7.58
N TYR A 2 -21.92 -11.51 8.70
CA TYR A 2 -22.71 -10.30 9.03
C TYR A 2 -21.92 -8.96 8.95
N LYS A 3 -20.73 -8.87 9.55
CA LYS A 3 -19.91 -7.65 9.53
C LYS A 3 -19.51 -7.17 8.13
N ARG A 4 -19.37 -8.07 7.14
CA ARG A 4 -19.02 -7.70 5.76
C ARG A 4 -20.23 -7.06 5.06
N GLN A 5 -21.43 -7.61 5.23
CA GLN A 5 -22.64 -7.06 4.63
C GLN A 5 -23.01 -5.70 5.23
N GLU A 6 -22.88 -5.54 6.56
CA GLU A 6 -23.05 -4.25 7.22
C GLU A 6 -22.09 -3.20 6.68
N TYR A 7 -20.82 -3.57 6.45
CA TYR A 7 -19.83 -2.67 5.88
C TYR A 7 -20.17 -2.28 4.43
N ILE A 8 -20.59 -3.22 3.60
CA ILE A 8 -21.05 -2.97 2.23
C ILE A 8 -22.27 -2.05 2.24
N GLY A 9 -23.26 -2.32 3.08
CA GLY A 9 -24.46 -1.50 3.25
C GLY A 9 -24.12 -0.06 3.68
N ALA A 10 -23.21 0.09 4.64
CA ALA A 10 -22.74 1.41 5.06
C ALA A 10 -22.07 2.20 3.92
N LYS A 11 -21.30 1.53 3.05
CA LYS A 11 -20.70 2.16 1.86
C LYS A 11 -21.73 2.46 0.77
N ALA A 12 -22.71 1.58 0.57
CA ALA A 12 -23.80 1.79 -0.38
C ALA A 12 -24.63 3.05 -0.07
N ASN A 13 -24.74 3.44 1.21
CA ASN A 13 -25.42 4.67 1.61
C ASN A 13 -24.81 5.93 0.94
N LEU A 14 -23.49 5.96 0.72
CA LEU A 14 -22.86 7.07 0.03
C LEU A 14 -23.39 7.23 -1.40
N ILE A 15 -23.61 6.12 -2.10
CA ILE A 15 -24.10 6.10 -3.48
C ILE A 15 -25.61 6.39 -3.50
N ALA A 16 -26.37 5.75 -2.61
CA ALA A 16 -27.83 5.91 -2.54
C ALA A 16 -28.30 7.33 -2.24
N HIS A 17 -27.47 8.15 -1.57
CA HIS A 17 -27.76 9.54 -1.25
C HIS A 17 -27.20 10.54 -2.28
N GLN A 18 -26.54 10.07 -3.34
CA GLN A 18 -26.13 10.92 -4.46
C GLN A 18 -27.33 11.29 -5.34
N ASN A 19 -27.18 12.39 -6.08
CA ASN A 19 -28.18 12.87 -7.03
C ASN A 19 -27.74 12.64 -8.49
N GLY A 20 -28.59 13.04 -9.46
CA GLY A 20 -28.32 12.88 -10.89
C GLY A 20 -27.12 13.65 -11.44
N TYR A 21 -26.57 14.62 -10.71
CA TYR A 21 -25.38 15.39 -11.08
C TYR A 21 -24.08 14.80 -10.53
N SER A 22 -24.18 13.80 -9.64
CA SER A 22 -23.01 13.17 -9.02
C SER A 22 -22.29 12.25 -10.02
N ARG A 23 -20.97 12.18 -9.88
CA ARG A 23 -20.14 11.17 -10.55
C ARG A 23 -19.79 10.10 -9.54
N THR A 24 -20.08 8.85 -9.87
CA THR A 24 -19.72 7.68 -9.03
C THR A 24 -18.67 6.87 -9.76
N VAL A 25 -17.55 6.61 -9.08
CA VAL A 25 -16.45 5.79 -9.61
C VAL A 25 -16.46 4.44 -8.93
N LEU A 26 -16.59 3.36 -9.69
CA LEU A 26 -16.59 1.98 -9.19
C LEU A 26 -15.46 1.15 -9.80
N ASN A 27 -14.94 0.21 -9.02
CA ASN A 27 -13.95 -0.75 -9.46
C ASN A 27 -14.65 -1.96 -10.11
N GLU A 28 -14.45 -2.18 -11.43
CA GLU A 28 -14.99 -3.33 -12.14
C GLU A 28 -14.31 -4.65 -11.78
N ASP A 29 -13.06 -4.61 -11.29
CA ASP A 29 -12.33 -5.81 -10.88
C ASP A 29 -12.84 -6.40 -9.56
N ASN A 30 -13.72 -5.69 -8.86
CA ASN A 30 -14.26 -6.08 -7.56
C ASN A 30 -15.77 -6.34 -7.67
N GLU A 31 -16.14 -7.61 -7.57
CA GLU A 31 -17.54 -8.08 -7.72
C GLU A 31 -18.53 -7.41 -6.76
N GLU A 32 -18.10 -7.07 -5.54
CA GLU A 32 -19.00 -6.42 -4.56
C GLU A 32 -19.18 -4.94 -4.88
N THR A 33 -18.14 -4.31 -5.40
CA THR A 33 -18.19 -2.88 -5.75
C THR A 33 -19.05 -2.65 -6.97
N ILE A 34 -18.91 -3.49 -8.01
CA ILE A 34 -19.65 -3.30 -9.26
C ILE A 34 -21.15 -3.58 -9.09
N LYS A 35 -21.58 -4.43 -8.17
CA LYS A 35 -23.00 -4.64 -7.80
C LYS A 35 -23.70 -3.36 -7.31
N LEU A 36 -22.93 -2.36 -6.87
CA LEU A 36 -23.48 -1.08 -6.45
C LEU A 36 -23.85 -0.16 -7.63
N ALA A 37 -23.52 -0.55 -8.86
CA ALA A 37 -23.81 0.23 -10.06
C ALA A 37 -25.32 0.52 -10.22
N ASP A 38 -26.18 -0.43 -9.83
CA ASP A 38 -27.64 -0.29 -9.87
C ASP A 38 -28.20 0.81 -8.95
N LEU A 39 -27.41 1.23 -7.95
CA LEU A 39 -27.76 2.32 -7.03
C LEU A 39 -27.38 3.71 -7.56
N VAL A 40 -26.59 3.77 -8.62
CA VAL A 40 -26.05 5.03 -9.15
C VAL A 40 -27.14 5.83 -9.86
N ARG A 41 -27.40 7.04 -9.42
CA ARG A 41 -28.41 7.95 -10.00
C ARG A 41 -27.82 8.94 -11.00
N GLY A 42 -26.51 9.20 -10.89
CA GLY A 42 -25.79 10.16 -11.71
C GLY A 42 -24.93 9.48 -12.78
N LYS A 43 -23.78 10.04 -13.06
CA LYS A 43 -22.84 9.48 -14.03
C LYS A 43 -22.04 8.33 -13.39
N LEU A 44 -22.25 7.11 -13.89
CA LEU A 44 -21.40 5.97 -13.57
C LEU A 44 -20.12 6.03 -14.42
N VAL A 45 -18.99 5.94 -13.75
CA VAL A 45 -17.65 5.81 -14.34
C VAL A 45 -16.96 4.64 -13.65
N THR A 46 -16.27 3.82 -14.38
CA THR A 46 -15.61 2.66 -13.80
C THR A 46 -14.09 2.70 -13.98
N PHE A 47 -13.37 1.84 -13.25
CA PHE A 47 -11.97 1.60 -13.55
C PHE A 47 -11.63 0.12 -13.43
N SER A 48 -10.60 -0.31 -14.16
CA SER A 48 -10.08 -1.67 -14.14
C SER A 48 -8.57 -1.70 -14.34
N LEU A 49 -7.89 -2.60 -13.63
CA LEU A 49 -6.49 -2.98 -13.87
C LEU A 49 -6.35 -4.12 -14.90
N LYS A 50 -7.46 -4.79 -15.26
CA LYS A 50 -7.44 -6.08 -15.95
C LYS A 50 -7.97 -6.01 -17.40
N HIS A 51 -8.84 -5.06 -17.70
CA HIS A 51 -9.50 -4.98 -19.00
C HIS A 51 -9.98 -3.56 -19.30
N PRO A 52 -10.20 -3.23 -20.60
CA PRO A 52 -10.86 -1.99 -21.01
C PRO A 52 -12.29 -1.89 -20.42
N VAL A 53 -12.69 -0.68 -20.05
CA VAL A 53 -14.03 -0.36 -19.53
C VAL A 53 -14.85 0.41 -20.55
N GLN A 54 -16.18 0.45 -20.42
CA GLN A 54 -17.04 1.15 -21.35
C GLN A 54 -16.93 2.69 -21.24
N THR A 55 -16.90 3.19 -19.99
CA THR A 55 -16.70 4.61 -19.67
C THR A 55 -15.87 4.70 -18.39
N GLY A 56 -14.64 5.18 -18.51
CA GLY A 56 -13.76 5.29 -17.36
C GLY A 56 -12.29 5.05 -17.65
N ALA A 57 -11.54 4.73 -16.62
CA ALA A 57 -10.09 4.57 -16.69
C ALA A 57 -9.69 3.08 -16.63
N TYR A 58 -8.65 2.71 -17.36
CA TYR A 58 -8.14 1.34 -17.31
C TYR A 58 -6.64 1.29 -17.63
N LEU A 59 -6.01 0.19 -17.21
CA LEU A 59 -4.65 -0.14 -17.57
C LEU A 59 -4.69 -1.02 -18.84
N ASN A 60 -4.02 -0.60 -19.93
CA ASN A 60 -3.92 -1.42 -21.13
C ASN A 60 -2.76 -2.43 -21.05
N ASP A 61 -2.66 -3.32 -22.03
CA ASP A 61 -1.63 -4.36 -22.09
C ASP A 61 -0.21 -3.78 -22.24
N ASP A 62 -0.07 -2.59 -22.83
CA ASP A 62 1.21 -1.88 -22.96
C ASP A 62 1.63 -1.13 -21.67
N GLY A 63 0.82 -1.19 -20.62
CA GLY A 63 1.10 -0.51 -19.36
C GLY A 63 0.72 0.97 -19.33
N MET A 64 -0.06 1.45 -20.30
CA MET A 64 -0.60 2.82 -20.30
C MET A 64 -1.89 2.91 -19.48
N LEU A 65 -1.99 3.94 -18.65
CA LEU A 65 -3.24 4.35 -18.04
C LEU A 65 -4.03 5.11 -19.11
N CYS A 66 -5.19 4.58 -19.42
CA CYS A 66 -6.07 5.09 -20.47
C CYS A 66 -7.39 5.57 -19.87
N TYR A 67 -8.06 6.48 -20.55
CA TYR A 67 -9.46 6.82 -20.28
C TYR A 67 -10.28 6.66 -21.55
N THR A 68 -11.44 5.99 -21.45
CA THR A 68 -12.37 5.82 -22.56
C THR A 68 -13.73 6.44 -22.25
N GLU A 69 -14.32 7.10 -23.24
CA GLU A 69 -15.67 7.66 -23.19
C GLU A 69 -16.22 7.76 -24.63
N LYS A 70 -17.47 7.34 -24.83
CA LYS A 70 -18.16 7.42 -26.13
C LYS A 70 -17.35 6.78 -27.29
N GLY A 71 -16.70 5.66 -27.00
CA GLY A 71 -15.90 4.90 -27.96
C GLY A 71 -14.55 5.56 -28.34
N ARG A 72 -14.14 6.62 -27.66
CA ARG A 72 -12.82 7.26 -27.83
C ARG A 72 -11.94 6.95 -26.64
N THR A 73 -10.75 6.44 -26.90
CA THR A 73 -9.73 6.17 -25.89
C THR A 73 -8.62 7.21 -25.97
N THR A 74 -8.19 7.68 -24.80
CA THR A 74 -7.06 8.60 -24.65
C THR A 74 -6.03 7.94 -23.74
N GLU A 75 -4.81 7.78 -24.23
CA GLU A 75 -3.65 7.37 -23.43
C GLU A 75 -3.14 8.57 -22.63
N ILE A 76 -2.76 8.35 -21.37
CA ILE A 76 -2.46 9.44 -20.41
C ILE A 76 -1.01 9.35 -19.94
N VAL A 77 -0.64 8.24 -19.29
CA VAL A 77 0.68 8.08 -18.65
C VAL A 77 1.01 6.59 -18.54
N HIS A 78 2.27 6.22 -18.74
CA HIS A 78 2.70 4.85 -18.50
C HIS A 78 2.81 4.56 -17.00
N LYS A 79 2.46 3.35 -16.57
CA LYS A 79 2.49 2.94 -15.15
C LYS A 79 3.87 3.12 -14.50
N ASP A 80 4.95 2.94 -15.28
CA ASP A 80 6.32 3.04 -14.79
C ASP A 80 6.79 4.50 -14.62
N ASP A 81 6.03 5.46 -15.17
CA ASP A 81 6.23 6.90 -14.95
C ASP A 81 5.60 7.38 -13.62
N ILE A 82 4.80 6.54 -12.96
CA ILE A 82 4.22 6.86 -11.67
C ILE A 82 5.29 6.76 -10.58
N ARG A 83 5.58 7.89 -9.94
CA ARG A 83 6.65 7.98 -8.94
C ARG A 83 6.48 7.06 -7.73
N ILE A 84 5.23 6.87 -7.26
CA ILE A 84 4.94 6.02 -6.11
C ILE A 84 4.80 4.56 -6.54
N PRO A 85 5.53 3.61 -5.91
CA PRO A 85 5.57 2.23 -6.35
C PRO A 85 4.28 1.45 -6.05
N GLY A 86 4.06 0.39 -6.83
CA GLY A 86 3.06 -0.64 -6.56
C GLY A 86 1.78 -0.54 -7.38
N ILE A 87 1.27 -1.70 -7.80
CA ILE A 87 0.07 -1.83 -8.65
C ILE A 87 -1.19 -1.22 -8.01
N HIS A 88 -1.26 -1.23 -6.67
CA HIS A 88 -2.35 -0.58 -5.94
C HIS A 88 -2.34 0.95 -6.13
N ASN A 89 -1.17 1.57 -6.35
CA ASN A 89 -1.08 2.98 -6.68
C ASN A 89 -1.52 3.24 -8.12
N VAL A 90 -1.25 2.33 -9.05
CA VAL A 90 -1.84 2.39 -10.40
C VAL A 90 -3.37 2.40 -10.30
N ALA A 91 -3.98 1.52 -9.49
CA ALA A 91 -5.43 1.53 -9.23
C ALA A 91 -5.92 2.85 -8.62
N ASN A 92 -5.17 3.44 -7.69
CA ASN A 92 -5.48 4.76 -7.13
C ASN A 92 -5.45 5.86 -8.20
N TYR A 93 -4.48 5.84 -9.11
CA TYR A 93 -4.41 6.78 -10.24
C TYR A 93 -5.57 6.58 -11.21
N LEU A 94 -5.93 5.34 -11.58
CA LEU A 94 -7.10 5.06 -12.41
C LEU A 94 -8.38 5.60 -11.76
N THR A 95 -8.53 5.40 -10.43
CA THR A 95 -9.66 5.94 -9.67
C THR A 95 -9.68 7.48 -9.70
N ALA A 96 -8.53 8.11 -9.48
CA ALA A 96 -8.42 9.58 -9.50
C ALA A 96 -8.69 10.14 -10.89
N ILE A 97 -8.13 9.53 -11.95
CA ILE A 97 -8.39 9.90 -13.34
C ILE A 97 -9.89 9.81 -13.65
N ALA A 98 -10.53 8.69 -13.29
CA ALA A 98 -11.96 8.49 -13.47
C ALA A 98 -12.81 9.56 -12.74
N ALA A 99 -12.37 9.97 -11.55
CA ALA A 99 -13.06 10.97 -10.75
C ALA A 99 -12.96 12.38 -11.32
N VAL A 100 -11.79 12.78 -11.85
CA VAL A 100 -11.51 14.16 -12.27
C VAL A 100 -11.52 14.38 -13.79
N TRP A 101 -11.85 13.35 -14.57
CA TRP A 101 -11.84 13.45 -16.03
C TRP A 101 -12.75 14.56 -16.54
N GLY A 102 -12.19 15.44 -17.36
CA GLY A 102 -12.87 16.63 -17.89
C GLY A 102 -12.81 17.85 -16.98
N GLU A 103 -12.39 17.70 -15.71
CA GLU A 103 -12.25 18.82 -14.75
C GLU A 103 -10.82 19.39 -14.73
N VAL A 104 -9.83 18.54 -15.10
CA VAL A 104 -8.42 18.93 -15.13
C VAL A 104 -7.77 18.53 -16.47
N SER A 105 -6.68 19.21 -16.83
CA SER A 105 -5.95 18.89 -18.06
C SER A 105 -5.19 17.55 -17.95
N ILE A 106 -4.98 16.86 -19.08
CA ILE A 106 -4.15 15.66 -19.14
C ILE A 106 -2.73 15.96 -18.66
N GLN A 107 -2.18 17.13 -19.00
CA GLN A 107 -0.85 17.57 -18.57
C GLN A 107 -0.75 17.64 -17.05
N SER A 108 -1.78 18.13 -16.38
CA SER A 108 -1.82 18.16 -14.90
C SER A 108 -1.84 16.76 -14.30
N ILE A 109 -2.61 15.83 -14.90
CA ILE A 109 -2.62 14.41 -14.46
C ILE A 109 -1.23 13.80 -14.59
N VAL A 110 -0.58 13.97 -15.73
CA VAL A 110 0.79 13.46 -16.00
C VAL A 110 1.80 14.07 -15.04
N GLN A 111 1.72 15.39 -14.81
CA GLN A 111 2.61 16.07 -13.89
C GLN A 111 2.47 15.54 -12.45
N VAL A 112 1.24 15.31 -11.99
CA VAL A 112 1.00 14.72 -10.67
C VAL A 112 1.54 13.29 -10.62
N ALA A 113 1.31 12.47 -11.64
CA ALA A 113 1.81 11.09 -11.68
C ALA A 113 3.34 11.02 -11.53
N LYS A 114 4.06 11.91 -12.22
CA LYS A 114 5.53 11.95 -12.22
C LYS A 114 6.14 12.60 -10.97
N ASN A 115 5.42 13.48 -10.29
CA ASN A 115 6.00 14.29 -9.20
C ASN A 115 5.44 13.98 -7.81
N PHE A 116 4.24 13.41 -7.71
CA PHE A 116 3.63 13.11 -6.42
C PHE A 116 4.40 12.01 -5.69
N GLY A 117 5.04 12.37 -4.59
CA GLY A 117 5.89 11.48 -3.77
C GLY A 117 5.14 10.54 -2.82
N GLY A 118 3.81 10.52 -2.88
CA GLY A 118 2.98 9.71 -1.99
C GLY A 118 2.46 10.49 -0.77
N VAL A 119 1.75 9.77 0.08
CA VAL A 119 1.25 10.27 1.35
C VAL A 119 2.27 9.96 2.43
N GLU A 120 2.54 10.93 3.31
CA GLU A 120 3.44 10.76 4.45
C GLU A 120 3.09 9.48 5.23
N HIS A 121 4.08 8.72 5.64
CA HIS A 121 3.98 7.44 6.34
C HIS A 121 3.38 6.26 5.54
N ARG A 122 3.12 6.39 4.23
CA ARG A 122 2.62 5.31 3.38
C ARG A 122 3.61 4.98 2.27
N ILE A 123 4.45 3.97 2.48
CA ILE A 123 5.56 3.59 1.57
C ILE A 123 6.31 4.85 1.12
N GLU A 124 6.46 5.79 2.05
CA GLU A 124 7.10 7.08 1.84
C GLU A 124 8.61 6.86 1.67
N PHE A 125 9.17 7.23 0.52
CA PHE A 125 10.61 7.24 0.34
C PHE A 125 11.22 8.31 1.25
N VAL A 126 12.15 7.91 2.12
CA VAL A 126 12.85 8.81 3.04
C VAL A 126 14.13 9.31 2.40
N ARG A 127 15.06 8.41 2.11
CA ARG A 127 16.31 8.69 1.41
C ARG A 127 17.02 7.42 0.97
N GLU A 128 18.09 7.58 0.20
CA GLU A 128 19.03 6.52 -0.14
C GLU A 128 20.38 6.80 0.53
N ILE A 129 20.96 5.77 1.16
CA ILE A 129 22.25 5.83 1.86
C ILE A 129 23.08 4.64 1.38
N ASP A 130 24.26 4.89 0.81
CA ASP A 130 25.19 3.86 0.30
C ASP A 130 24.52 2.85 -0.66
N GLY A 131 23.52 3.33 -1.43
CA GLY A 131 22.75 2.50 -2.36
C GLY A 131 21.66 1.67 -1.70
N VAL A 132 21.34 1.87 -0.41
CA VAL A 132 20.22 1.31 0.32
C VAL A 132 19.08 2.30 0.39
N LYS A 133 17.88 1.91 -0.07
CA LYS A 133 16.69 2.77 -0.07
C LYS A 133 15.88 2.56 1.19
N TRP A 134 15.50 3.65 1.86
CA TRP A 134 14.74 3.65 3.10
C TRP A 134 13.32 4.15 2.89
N TYR A 135 12.33 3.37 3.36
CA TYR A 135 10.91 3.69 3.23
C TYR A 135 10.20 3.70 4.58
N ASN A 136 9.32 4.67 4.77
CA ASN A 136 8.46 4.80 5.94
C ASN A 136 7.04 4.37 5.60
N ASP A 137 6.61 3.23 6.12
CA ASP A 137 5.25 2.71 6.02
C ASP A 137 4.61 2.56 7.41
N SER A 138 4.88 3.53 8.29
CA SER A 138 4.39 3.50 9.69
C SER A 138 2.87 3.41 9.81
N ILE A 139 2.11 3.82 8.79
CA ILE A 139 0.65 3.69 8.71
C ILE A 139 0.18 2.24 8.54
N ALA A 140 1.06 1.31 8.16
CA ALA A 140 0.74 -0.11 8.02
C ALA A 140 0.58 -0.78 9.41
N THR A 141 -0.48 -0.41 10.10
CA THR A 141 -0.79 -0.83 11.48
C THR A 141 -1.59 -2.13 11.56
N SER A 142 -1.61 -2.94 10.52
CA SER A 142 -2.25 -4.26 10.47
C SER A 142 -1.54 -5.19 9.47
N PRO A 143 -1.64 -6.51 9.65
CA PRO A 143 -1.07 -7.51 8.73
C PRO A 143 -1.43 -7.29 7.26
N THR A 144 -2.69 -7.04 6.95
CA THR A 144 -3.16 -6.83 5.56
C THR A 144 -2.52 -5.63 4.87
N ARG A 145 -2.21 -4.57 5.62
CA ARG A 145 -1.52 -3.39 5.06
C ARG A 145 -0.05 -3.67 4.78
N VAL A 146 0.62 -4.41 5.68
CA VAL A 146 2.01 -4.83 5.46
C VAL A 146 2.12 -5.72 4.22
N ILE A 147 1.20 -6.68 4.05
CA ILE A 147 1.17 -7.54 2.86
C ILE A 147 1.08 -6.70 1.58
N ALA A 148 0.21 -5.70 1.56
CA ALA A 148 0.11 -4.80 0.41
C ALA A 148 1.42 -4.01 0.18
N GLY A 149 2.08 -3.57 1.25
CA GLY A 149 3.38 -2.90 1.20
C GLY A 149 4.49 -3.80 0.67
N LEU A 150 4.59 -5.04 1.17
CA LEU A 150 5.58 -6.01 0.68
C LEU A 150 5.45 -6.28 -0.81
N ASN A 151 4.21 -6.40 -1.31
CA ASN A 151 3.93 -6.64 -2.72
C ASN A 151 4.17 -5.43 -3.63
N SER A 152 4.58 -4.29 -3.08
CA SER A 152 4.91 -3.08 -3.86
C SER A 152 6.34 -3.08 -4.37
N PHE A 153 7.15 -4.05 -3.97
CA PHE A 153 8.55 -4.17 -4.32
C PHE A 153 8.83 -5.48 -5.06
N ASN A 154 9.75 -5.45 -6.02
CA ASN A 154 10.13 -6.61 -6.83
C ASN A 154 11.36 -7.35 -6.29
N GLN A 155 11.69 -7.15 -5.00
CA GLN A 155 12.84 -7.77 -4.33
C GLN A 155 12.51 -8.10 -2.88
N LYS A 156 13.32 -8.95 -2.25
CA LYS A 156 13.22 -9.19 -0.81
C LYS A 156 13.67 -7.97 0.00
N LEU A 157 12.93 -7.65 1.06
CA LEU A 157 13.09 -6.46 1.87
C LEU A 157 13.78 -6.75 3.21
N ILE A 158 14.32 -5.69 3.82
CA ILE A 158 14.62 -5.62 5.25
C ILE A 158 13.44 -4.90 5.90
N VAL A 159 12.72 -5.59 6.79
CA VAL A 159 11.49 -5.07 7.38
C VAL A 159 11.66 -4.87 8.88
N ILE A 160 11.34 -3.67 9.36
CA ILE A 160 11.22 -3.36 10.79
C ILE A 160 9.74 -3.47 11.15
N ALA A 161 9.39 -4.40 12.05
CA ALA A 161 8.01 -4.71 12.42
C ALA A 161 7.81 -4.91 13.92
N GLY A 162 6.56 -4.79 14.35
CA GLY A 162 6.13 -4.94 15.74
C GLY A 162 5.58 -3.66 16.35
N GLY A 163 5.11 -3.77 17.59
CA GLY A 163 4.45 -2.69 18.31
C GLY A 163 3.31 -3.18 19.19
N TYR A 164 2.30 -2.35 19.40
CA TYR A 164 1.15 -2.61 20.26
C TYR A 164 0.23 -3.72 19.73
N ASP A 165 -0.18 -4.62 20.60
CA ASP A 165 -1.04 -5.75 20.27
C ASP A 165 -2.53 -5.36 20.24
N LYS A 166 -3.09 -5.28 19.05
CA LYS A 166 -4.54 -5.10 18.82
C LYS A 166 -5.34 -6.40 18.91
N LYS A 167 -4.71 -7.52 19.28
CA LYS A 167 -5.30 -8.86 19.25
C LYS A 167 -5.81 -9.29 17.87
N ILE A 168 -5.07 -8.89 16.83
CA ILE A 168 -5.31 -9.29 15.45
C ILE A 168 -4.39 -10.48 15.14
N PRO A 169 -4.86 -11.50 14.40
CA PRO A 169 -4.04 -12.64 14.02
C PRO A 169 -2.89 -12.23 13.08
N PHE A 170 -1.70 -12.80 13.31
CA PHE A 170 -0.49 -12.56 12.49
C PHE A 170 -0.22 -13.68 11.49
N GLU A 171 -0.93 -14.79 11.55
CA GLU A 171 -0.79 -15.94 10.63
C GLU A 171 -0.86 -15.52 9.15
N PRO A 172 -1.69 -14.54 8.74
CA PRO A 172 -1.72 -14.07 7.35
C PRO A 172 -0.40 -13.46 6.86
N LEU A 173 0.50 -13.02 7.77
CA LEU A 173 1.84 -12.53 7.41
C LEU A 173 2.83 -13.64 7.05
N ALA A 174 2.58 -14.85 7.50
CA ALA A 174 3.55 -15.94 7.45
C ALA A 174 4.09 -16.18 6.03
N GLU A 175 3.21 -16.41 5.07
CA GLU A 175 3.61 -16.66 3.68
C GLU A 175 4.23 -15.42 3.01
N PRO A 176 3.61 -14.22 3.03
CA PRO A 176 4.18 -13.02 2.42
C PRO A 176 5.54 -12.63 2.98
N VAL A 177 5.75 -12.76 4.29
CA VAL A 177 7.04 -12.44 4.93
C VAL A 177 8.11 -13.45 4.49
N ASN A 178 7.83 -14.73 4.52
CA ASN A 178 8.81 -15.76 4.08
C ASN A 178 9.20 -15.62 2.60
N LYS A 179 8.28 -15.12 1.74
CA LYS A 179 8.55 -14.91 0.32
C LYS A 179 9.31 -13.61 0.03
N ASN A 180 8.94 -12.52 0.70
CA ASN A 180 9.32 -11.15 0.31
C ASN A 180 10.28 -10.46 1.30
N VAL A 181 10.69 -11.12 2.39
CA VAL A 181 11.57 -10.51 3.39
C VAL A 181 12.86 -11.35 3.50
N LYS A 182 14.02 -10.69 3.51
CA LYS A 182 15.30 -11.33 3.78
C LYS A 182 15.74 -11.15 5.23
N ILE A 183 15.38 -10.02 5.85
CA ILE A 183 15.66 -9.74 7.26
C ILE A 183 14.43 -9.13 7.89
N LEU A 184 13.94 -9.75 8.96
CA LEU A 184 12.83 -9.26 9.77
C LEU A 184 13.36 -8.79 11.12
N ILE A 185 13.31 -7.48 11.38
CA ILE A 185 13.74 -6.89 12.64
C ILE A 185 12.51 -6.61 13.48
N LEU A 186 12.42 -7.27 14.62
CA LEU A 186 11.24 -7.26 15.48
C LEU A 186 11.48 -6.48 16.76
N LEU A 187 10.49 -5.63 17.11
CA LEU A 187 10.46 -4.88 18.37
C LEU A 187 9.05 -4.76 18.95
N GLY A 188 8.96 -4.35 20.22
CA GLY A 188 7.70 -4.09 20.91
C GLY A 188 6.94 -5.34 21.34
N ALA A 189 5.74 -5.14 21.88
CA ALA A 189 4.95 -6.17 22.55
C ALA A 189 4.51 -7.36 21.69
N THR A 190 4.50 -7.20 20.38
CA THR A 190 4.06 -8.24 19.43
C THR A 190 5.18 -9.05 18.78
N ALA A 191 6.44 -8.76 19.11
CA ALA A 191 7.60 -9.42 18.51
C ALA A 191 7.50 -10.95 18.56
N ASP A 192 7.18 -11.54 19.72
CA ASP A 192 7.03 -13.00 19.89
C ASP A 192 5.92 -13.59 19.01
N LYS A 193 4.80 -12.88 18.91
CA LYS A 193 3.64 -13.36 18.12
C LYS A 193 3.92 -13.33 16.62
N ILE A 194 4.58 -12.29 16.14
CA ILE A 194 4.96 -12.18 14.73
C ILE A 194 6.00 -13.25 14.40
N GLU A 195 7.04 -13.39 15.22
CA GLU A 195 8.07 -14.44 15.01
C GLU A 195 7.46 -15.82 14.98
N LYS A 196 6.61 -16.15 15.96
CA LYS A 196 5.92 -17.44 16.01
C LYS A 196 5.12 -17.70 14.73
N ALA A 197 4.28 -16.75 14.32
CA ALA A 197 3.46 -16.90 13.10
C ALA A 197 4.33 -17.16 11.86
N VAL A 198 5.47 -16.47 11.74
CA VAL A 198 6.36 -16.57 10.58
C VAL A 198 7.18 -17.88 10.60
N THR A 199 7.68 -18.29 11.78
CA THR A 199 8.52 -19.50 11.92
C THR A 199 7.72 -20.79 11.89
N GLU A 200 6.44 -20.79 12.26
CA GLU A 200 5.53 -21.93 12.12
C GLU A 200 5.06 -22.15 10.67
N SER A 201 5.38 -21.26 9.75
CA SER A 201 5.08 -21.45 8.32
C SER A 201 5.89 -22.58 7.71
N PRO A 202 5.27 -23.48 6.90
CA PRO A 202 6.00 -24.49 6.14
C PRO A 202 7.07 -23.92 5.21
N LEU A 203 6.98 -22.64 4.84
CA LEU A 203 7.95 -21.97 3.96
C LEU A 203 9.20 -21.50 4.72
N TYR A 204 9.16 -21.42 6.04
CA TYR A 204 10.24 -20.84 6.83
C TYR A 204 11.59 -21.53 6.66
N PRO A 205 11.69 -22.88 6.67
CA PRO A 205 12.97 -23.57 6.57
C PRO A 205 13.76 -23.25 5.28
N GLU A 206 13.05 -22.97 4.19
CA GLU A 206 13.64 -22.71 2.87
C GLU A 206 13.66 -21.22 2.50
N SER A 207 13.07 -20.36 3.33
CA SER A 207 12.91 -18.93 3.02
C SER A 207 14.22 -18.15 3.02
N GLY A 208 15.22 -18.61 3.81
CA GLY A 208 16.45 -17.88 4.08
C GLY A 208 16.24 -16.61 4.92
N LEU A 209 15.04 -16.45 5.52
CA LEU A 209 14.69 -15.31 6.36
C LEU A 209 15.53 -15.28 7.63
N LYS A 210 16.17 -14.13 7.89
CA LYS A 210 16.85 -13.87 9.16
C LYS A 210 15.93 -13.05 10.06
N ILE A 211 15.79 -13.47 11.33
CA ILE A 211 15.00 -12.74 12.33
C ILE A 211 15.94 -12.18 13.38
N VAL A 212 15.81 -10.90 13.68
CA VAL A 212 16.59 -10.18 14.69
C VAL A 212 15.66 -9.47 15.64
N ARG A 213 15.93 -9.58 16.96
CA ARG A 213 15.16 -8.88 17.99
C ARG A 213 15.93 -7.71 18.53
N VAL A 214 15.24 -6.60 18.70
CA VAL A 214 15.78 -5.34 19.25
C VAL A 214 14.79 -4.74 20.24
N LYS A 215 15.25 -3.79 21.03
CA LYS A 215 14.42 -3.16 22.08
C LYS A 215 13.82 -1.84 21.63
N THR A 216 14.52 -1.09 20.78
CA THR A 216 14.14 0.26 20.41
C THR A 216 14.14 0.45 18.87
N LEU A 217 13.51 1.51 18.41
CA LEU A 217 13.51 1.84 16.97
C LEU A 217 14.90 2.28 16.50
N GLU A 218 15.68 2.93 17.35
CA GLU A 218 17.08 3.30 17.12
C GLU A 218 17.92 2.05 16.86
N GLU A 219 17.81 1.05 17.74
CA GLU A 219 18.50 -0.23 17.55
C GLU A 219 18.07 -0.91 16.26
N ALA A 220 16.78 -0.82 15.90
CA ALA A 220 16.26 -1.40 14.66
C ALA A 220 16.85 -0.74 13.42
N VAL A 221 16.94 0.59 13.38
CA VAL A 221 17.52 1.35 12.27
C VAL A 221 19.02 1.05 12.14
N LEU A 222 19.78 1.07 13.24
CA LEU A 222 21.21 0.74 13.24
C LEU A 222 21.47 -0.72 12.83
N THR A 223 20.61 -1.65 13.27
CA THR A 223 20.71 -3.06 12.88
C THR A 223 20.42 -3.23 11.39
N ALA A 224 19.39 -2.55 10.88
CA ALA A 224 19.08 -2.56 9.45
C ALA A 224 20.25 -2.01 8.61
N GLN A 225 20.83 -0.87 9.02
CA GLN A 225 21.99 -0.27 8.36
C GLN A 225 23.18 -1.24 8.31
N LYS A 226 23.50 -1.87 9.44
CA LYS A 226 24.64 -2.80 9.54
C LYS A 226 24.47 -4.05 8.68
N MET A 227 23.22 -4.50 8.49
CA MET A 227 22.91 -5.76 7.78
C MET A 227 22.51 -5.55 6.32
N ALA A 228 22.24 -4.31 5.92
CA ALA A 228 21.87 -3.98 4.55
C ALA A 228 23.08 -3.99 3.63
N GLU A 229 22.86 -4.38 2.38
CA GLU A 229 23.84 -4.34 1.30
C GLU A 229 23.35 -3.39 0.21
N LYS A 230 24.29 -2.90 -0.62
CA LYS A 230 23.95 -2.02 -1.74
C LYS A 230 22.87 -2.67 -2.64
N GLY A 231 21.82 -1.91 -2.93
CA GLY A 231 20.65 -2.37 -3.69
C GLY A 231 19.46 -2.80 -2.80
N ASP A 232 19.67 -2.91 -1.48
CA ASP A 232 18.60 -3.27 -0.57
C ASP A 232 17.57 -2.17 -0.37
N VAL A 233 16.41 -2.62 0.08
CA VAL A 233 15.32 -1.76 0.54
C VAL A 233 15.02 -2.07 2.00
N VAL A 234 15.09 -1.06 2.85
CA VAL A 234 14.67 -1.10 4.26
C VAL A 234 13.33 -0.40 4.40
N THR A 235 12.38 -1.02 5.08
CA THR A 235 11.07 -0.41 5.35
C THR A 235 10.65 -0.56 6.81
N LEU A 236 10.16 0.54 7.40
CA LEU A 236 9.38 0.48 8.63
C LEU A 236 7.95 0.10 8.25
N SER A 237 7.55 -1.16 8.43
CA SER A 237 6.22 -1.68 8.11
C SER A 237 5.70 -2.52 9.28
N PRO A 238 5.12 -1.88 10.31
CA PRO A 238 5.05 -2.43 11.67
C PRO A 238 4.06 -3.57 11.87
N ALA A 239 3.02 -3.72 11.04
CA ALA A 239 1.87 -4.62 11.24
C ALA A 239 1.04 -4.35 12.51
N CYS A 240 1.45 -3.40 13.32
CA CYS A 240 0.94 -3.10 14.66
C CYS A 240 0.67 -1.62 14.86
N ALA A 241 -0.23 -1.30 15.77
CA ALA A 241 -0.34 0.06 16.28
C ALA A 241 0.96 0.47 17.02
N SER A 242 1.07 1.73 17.36
CA SER A 242 2.27 2.31 17.96
C SER A 242 2.14 2.59 19.47
N PHE A 243 0.98 2.33 20.05
CA PHE A 243 0.58 2.82 21.39
C PHE A 243 1.39 2.26 22.56
N ASP A 244 2.27 1.29 22.32
CA ASP A 244 3.23 0.79 23.31
C ASP A 244 4.44 1.73 23.50
N LEU A 245 4.86 2.44 22.44
CA LEU A 245 6.05 3.29 22.47
C LEU A 245 5.79 4.72 21.95
N TYR A 246 4.69 4.95 21.24
CA TYR A 246 4.38 6.23 20.62
C TYR A 246 2.88 6.57 20.72
N PRO A 247 2.50 7.85 20.81
CA PRO A 247 1.10 8.26 20.91
C PRO A 247 0.28 7.92 19.65
N ASN A 248 0.92 7.86 18.49
CA ASN A 248 0.29 7.53 17.21
C ASN A 248 1.33 7.05 16.19
N PHE A 249 0.88 6.58 15.01
CA PHE A 249 1.76 6.09 13.96
C PHE A 249 2.56 7.21 13.29
N GLU A 250 2.05 8.43 13.29
CA GLU A 250 2.75 9.60 12.76
C GLU A 250 4.00 9.93 13.59
N ALA A 251 3.89 9.89 14.92
CA ALA A 251 5.02 10.12 15.81
C ALA A 251 6.11 9.04 15.61
N ARG A 252 5.72 7.77 15.48
CA ARG A 252 6.64 6.68 15.14
C ARG A 252 7.31 6.89 13.78
N GLY A 253 6.53 7.26 12.77
CA GLY A 253 7.05 7.49 11.42
C GLY A 253 7.98 8.70 11.35
N ARG A 254 7.68 9.80 12.04
CA ARG A 254 8.60 10.95 12.15
C ARG A 254 9.89 10.60 12.87
N HIS A 255 9.81 9.81 13.95
CA HIS A 255 11.00 9.34 14.65
C HIS A 255 11.87 8.46 13.74
N PHE A 256 11.28 7.51 13.02
CA PHE A 256 12.00 6.71 12.03
C PHE A 256 12.70 7.58 10.98
N LYS A 257 12.01 8.55 10.39
CA LYS A 257 12.60 9.47 9.39
C LYS A 257 13.78 10.26 9.96
N ARG A 258 13.66 10.74 11.21
CA ARG A 258 14.76 11.43 11.88
C ARG A 258 15.97 10.52 12.03
N LEU A 259 15.79 9.30 12.56
CA LEU A 259 16.88 8.34 12.73
C LEU A 259 17.56 7.99 11.40
N VAL A 260 16.77 7.76 10.34
CA VAL A 260 17.32 7.50 9.00
C VAL A 260 18.08 8.70 8.46
N ASN A 261 17.65 9.93 8.75
CA ASN A 261 18.33 11.14 8.31
C ASN A 261 19.63 11.44 9.09
N GLU A 262 19.78 10.87 10.27
CA GLU A 262 20.97 10.98 11.13
C GLU A 262 22.04 9.91 10.82
N LEU A 263 21.72 8.87 10.00
CA LEU A 263 22.70 7.89 9.50
C LEU A 263 23.66 8.55 8.50
#